data_933992bb3d4e7a0e1b5294f0a3c1f567
#
_entry.id   933992bb3d4e7a0e1b5294f0a3c1f567
#
_cell.length_a   1.000
_cell.length_b   1.000
_cell.length_c   1.000
_cell.angle_alpha   90.00
_cell.angle_beta   90.00
_cell.angle_gamma   90.00
#
_symmetry.space_group_name_H-M   'P 1'
#
loop_
_entity.id
_entity.type
_entity.pdbx_description
1 polymer ?
#
loop_
_entity_poly.entity_id
_entity_poly.type
_entity_poly.pdbx_seq_one_letter_code
_entity_poly.pdbx_strand_id
1 'polypeptide(L)'
;MRRKIRNIVSGEYQSEIKTDNKYLKNMVQDINNIKKGIENAVNEKVKSERLKTDLITNVSHDLKTPLTSIINYANLLKKENIENENAQKYIEILENKSKKLKNLTEDLIEASKISSGNETVNLQKLNFAEMILQANGEFAEKYESKDLKLISKIEKEGIFAQLDSKKMWRVLENIYNNAYKHSLEGTRIYVNVEQNDKIVFTMKNISKEELNITPEELMERFVRGDKSRTSGGNGLRSFNS
;
A
#
# COMPACT_ATOMS: atom_id res chain seq x y z
N MET A 1 -3.58 -18.37 -41.82
CA MET A 1 -2.41 -17.57 -41.43
C MET A 1 -2.80 -16.29 -40.70
N ARG A 2 -3.51 -15.31 -41.27
CA ARG A 2 -3.91 -14.03 -40.64
C ARG A 2 -4.61 -14.19 -39.28
N ARG A 3 -5.50 -15.18 -39.09
CA ARG A 3 -6.21 -15.45 -37.83
C ARG A 3 -5.25 -15.88 -36.71
N LYS A 4 -4.26 -16.74 -37.00
CA LYS A 4 -3.24 -17.21 -36.03
C LYS A 4 -2.26 -16.12 -35.65
N ILE A 5 -1.89 -15.22 -36.58
CA ILE A 5 -1.06 -14.04 -36.26
C ILE A 5 -1.83 -13.07 -35.35
N ARG A 6 -3.13 -12.87 -35.58
CA ARG A 6 -3.98 -12.04 -34.74
C ARG A 6 -4.08 -12.59 -33.29
N ASN A 7 -4.17 -13.91 -33.12
CA ASN A 7 -4.18 -14.58 -31.83
C ASN A 7 -2.85 -14.40 -31.07
N ILE A 8 -1.71 -14.38 -31.77
CA ILE A 8 -0.41 -14.08 -31.14
C ILE A 8 -0.38 -12.62 -30.64
N VAL A 9 -0.93 -11.68 -31.41
CA VAL A 9 -1.01 -10.27 -31.00
C VAL A 9 -1.96 -10.07 -29.81
N SER A 10 -2.99 -10.92 -29.66
CA SER A 10 -3.92 -10.91 -28.51
C SER A 10 -3.43 -11.69 -27.29
N GLY A 11 -2.19 -12.22 -27.31
CA GLY A 11 -1.60 -12.94 -26.16
C GLY A 11 -1.87 -14.44 -26.12
N GLU A 12 -2.55 -15.01 -27.12
CA GLU A 12 -2.74 -16.46 -27.22
C GLU A 12 -1.52 -17.13 -27.89
N TYR A 13 -0.51 -17.46 -27.09
CA TYR A 13 0.76 -18.02 -27.59
C TYR A 13 0.75 -19.54 -27.82
N GLN A 14 -0.36 -20.25 -27.63
CA GLN A 14 -0.36 -21.72 -27.57
C GLN A 14 -0.29 -22.45 -28.93
N SER A 15 -0.49 -21.78 -30.06
CA SER A 15 -0.52 -22.48 -31.36
C SER A 15 0.67 -22.14 -32.26
N GLU A 16 1.38 -23.16 -32.69
CA GLU A 16 2.44 -23.06 -33.70
C GLU A 16 1.84 -22.70 -35.08
N ILE A 17 2.45 -21.75 -35.78
CA ILE A 17 2.05 -21.44 -37.17
C ILE A 17 2.73 -22.45 -38.09
N LYS A 18 1.94 -23.15 -38.91
CA LYS A 18 2.43 -24.07 -39.97
C LYS A 18 1.98 -23.57 -41.32
N THR A 19 2.80 -23.77 -42.34
CA THR A 19 2.49 -23.42 -43.73
C THR A 19 3.11 -24.44 -44.68
N ASP A 20 2.37 -24.83 -45.71
CA ASP A 20 2.84 -25.69 -46.80
C ASP A 20 3.41 -24.87 -47.96
N ASN A 21 3.32 -23.55 -47.90
CA ASN A 21 3.83 -22.67 -48.93
C ASN A 21 5.34 -22.46 -48.77
N LYS A 22 6.10 -22.91 -49.75
CA LYS A 22 7.57 -22.87 -49.75
C LYS A 22 8.13 -21.43 -49.60
N TYR A 23 7.48 -20.44 -50.17
CA TYR A 23 7.89 -19.03 -50.13
C TYR A 23 7.65 -18.37 -48.75
N LEU A 24 6.70 -18.90 -47.98
CA LEU A 24 6.35 -18.38 -46.67
C LEU A 24 7.02 -19.13 -45.50
N LYS A 25 7.76 -20.21 -45.80
CA LYS A 25 8.33 -21.08 -44.77
C LYS A 25 9.31 -20.34 -43.85
N ASN A 26 10.19 -19.53 -44.43
CA ASN A 26 11.17 -18.78 -43.66
C ASN A 26 10.47 -17.73 -42.77
N MET A 27 9.50 -16.97 -43.31
CA MET A 27 8.74 -16.00 -42.54
C MET A 27 7.96 -16.65 -41.38
N VAL A 28 7.39 -17.81 -41.57
CA VAL A 28 6.71 -18.57 -40.53
C VAL A 28 7.69 -19.02 -39.44
N GLN A 29 8.88 -19.43 -39.83
CA GLN A 29 9.93 -19.83 -38.91
C GLN A 29 10.41 -18.64 -38.05
N ASP A 30 10.60 -17.48 -38.68
CA ASP A 30 10.97 -16.24 -37.98
C ASP A 30 9.89 -15.82 -36.98
N ILE A 31 8.61 -15.86 -37.37
CA ILE A 31 7.49 -15.55 -36.48
C ILE A 31 7.43 -16.54 -35.30
N ASN A 32 7.63 -17.81 -35.52
CA ASN A 32 7.67 -18.80 -34.44
C ASN A 32 8.88 -18.59 -33.51
N ASN A 33 10.04 -18.18 -34.03
CA ASN A 33 11.22 -17.85 -33.22
C ASN A 33 10.98 -16.59 -32.37
N ILE A 34 10.39 -15.53 -32.96
CA ILE A 34 10.00 -14.31 -32.22
C ILE A 34 9.01 -14.67 -31.10
N LYS A 35 7.98 -15.47 -31.42
CA LYS A 35 7.02 -15.96 -30.45
C LYS A 35 7.71 -16.65 -29.25
N LYS A 36 8.60 -17.61 -29.54
CA LYS A 36 9.36 -18.33 -28.50
C LYS A 36 10.24 -17.39 -27.67
N GLY A 37 10.85 -16.39 -28.30
CA GLY A 37 11.61 -15.35 -27.63
C GLY A 37 10.73 -14.53 -26.66
N ILE A 38 9.54 -14.13 -27.08
CA ILE A 38 8.57 -13.41 -26.23
C ILE A 38 8.10 -14.30 -25.07
N GLU A 39 7.74 -15.54 -25.32
CA GLU A 39 7.33 -16.49 -24.26
C GLU A 39 8.44 -16.67 -23.21
N ASN A 40 9.68 -16.85 -23.63
CA ASN A 40 10.81 -16.95 -22.72
C ASN A 40 10.99 -15.67 -21.89
N ALA A 41 10.96 -14.50 -22.52
CA ALA A 41 11.10 -13.22 -21.84
C ALA A 41 9.98 -12.97 -20.81
N VAL A 42 8.73 -13.33 -21.17
CA VAL A 42 7.58 -13.24 -20.26
C VAL A 42 7.75 -14.19 -19.08
N ASN A 43 8.13 -15.45 -19.34
CA ASN A 43 8.35 -16.45 -18.29
C ASN A 43 9.49 -16.05 -17.34
N GLU A 44 10.61 -15.52 -17.86
CA GLU A 44 11.70 -15.00 -17.06
C GLU A 44 11.25 -13.83 -16.19
N LYS A 45 10.49 -12.92 -16.76
CA LYS A 45 9.93 -11.77 -16.00
C LYS A 45 9.00 -12.24 -14.89
N VAL A 46 8.08 -13.15 -15.17
CA VAL A 46 7.18 -13.75 -14.17
C VAL A 46 7.96 -14.45 -13.07
N LYS A 47 8.99 -15.25 -13.45
CA LYS A 47 9.86 -15.93 -12.48
C LYS A 47 10.63 -14.93 -11.60
N SER A 48 11.16 -13.87 -12.19
CA SER A 48 11.85 -12.80 -11.44
C SER A 48 10.94 -12.09 -10.45
N GLU A 49 9.69 -11.76 -10.87
CA GLU A 49 8.72 -11.12 -9.98
C GLU A 49 8.26 -12.06 -8.84
N ARG A 50 8.09 -13.35 -9.12
CA ARG A 50 7.80 -14.35 -8.07
C ARG A 50 8.93 -14.46 -7.06
N LEU A 51 10.18 -14.56 -7.54
CA LEU A 51 11.36 -14.62 -6.65
C LEU A 51 11.47 -13.38 -5.78
N LYS A 52 11.22 -12.19 -6.34
CA LYS A 52 11.15 -10.94 -5.54
C LYS A 52 10.10 -11.04 -4.43
N THR A 53 8.90 -11.52 -4.77
CA THR A 53 7.80 -11.66 -3.83
C THR A 53 8.12 -12.64 -2.72
N ASP A 54 8.67 -13.81 -3.08
CA ASP A 54 9.04 -14.85 -2.13
C ASP A 54 10.16 -14.37 -1.19
N LEU A 55 11.18 -13.66 -1.73
CA LEU A 55 12.25 -13.07 -0.93
C LEU A 55 11.69 -12.03 0.05
N ILE A 56 10.85 -11.11 -0.41
CA ILE A 56 10.25 -10.07 0.45
C ILE A 56 9.39 -10.73 1.52
N THR A 57 8.60 -11.74 1.18
CA THR A 57 7.73 -12.45 2.14
C THR A 57 8.56 -13.19 3.18
N ASN A 58 9.61 -13.91 2.78
CA ASN A 58 10.47 -14.66 3.69
C ASN A 58 11.26 -13.74 4.63
N VAL A 59 11.92 -12.71 4.06
CA VAL A 59 12.65 -11.71 4.86
C VAL A 59 11.73 -11.00 5.85
N SER A 60 10.52 -10.69 5.44
CA SER A 60 9.55 -10.02 6.30
C SER A 60 9.06 -10.91 7.44
N HIS A 61 8.85 -12.21 7.18
CA HIS A 61 8.54 -13.18 8.22
C HIS A 61 9.69 -13.30 9.23
N ASP A 62 10.93 -13.36 8.74
CA ASP A 62 12.12 -13.48 9.57
C ASP A 62 12.41 -12.20 10.37
N LEU A 63 11.96 -11.04 9.89
CA LEU A 63 12.02 -9.79 10.64
C LEU A 63 10.88 -9.66 11.67
N LYS A 64 9.69 -10.19 11.39
CA LYS A 64 8.53 -10.10 12.30
C LYS A 64 8.78 -10.79 13.62
N THR A 65 9.45 -11.93 13.64
CA THR A 65 9.70 -12.74 14.82
C THR A 65 10.59 -12.02 15.84
N PRO A 66 11.83 -11.57 15.53
CA PRO A 66 12.68 -10.84 16.47
C PRO A 66 12.05 -9.51 16.90
N LEU A 67 11.32 -8.86 15.99
CA LEU A 67 10.67 -7.60 16.27
C LEU A 67 9.53 -7.74 17.28
N THR A 68 8.74 -8.81 17.17
CA THR A 68 7.73 -9.15 18.18
C THR A 68 8.37 -9.41 19.54
N SER A 69 9.53 -10.08 19.59
CA SER A 69 10.29 -10.28 20.81
C SER A 69 10.76 -8.96 21.42
N ILE A 70 11.32 -8.05 20.63
CA ILE A 70 11.74 -6.72 21.09
C ILE A 70 10.57 -5.95 21.70
N ILE A 71 9.41 -5.95 21.04
CA ILE A 71 8.20 -5.29 21.55
C ILE A 71 7.77 -5.90 22.89
N ASN A 72 7.79 -7.24 23.00
CA ASN A 72 7.39 -7.93 24.21
C ASN A 72 8.34 -7.61 25.37
N TYR A 73 9.67 -7.61 25.16
CA TYR A 73 10.63 -7.26 26.19
C TYR A 73 10.56 -5.78 26.59
N ALA A 74 10.32 -4.87 25.63
CA ALA A 74 10.09 -3.46 25.95
C ALA A 74 8.83 -3.28 26.82
N ASN A 75 7.76 -4.02 26.54
CA ASN A 75 6.54 -4.02 27.35
C ASN A 75 6.77 -4.62 28.75
N LEU A 76 7.60 -5.66 28.89
CA LEU A 76 7.95 -6.23 30.18
C LEU A 76 8.77 -5.24 31.01
N LEU A 77 9.79 -4.62 30.42
CA LEU A 77 10.59 -3.59 31.09
C LEU A 77 9.75 -2.39 31.54
N LYS A 78 8.72 -2.02 30.77
CA LYS A 78 7.78 -0.94 31.15
C LYS A 78 6.96 -1.30 32.40
N LYS A 79 6.69 -2.59 32.61
CA LYS A 79 5.94 -3.09 33.80
C LYS A 79 6.80 -3.20 35.06
N GLU A 80 8.12 -3.23 34.92
CA GLU A 80 9.08 -3.38 36.06
C GLU A 80 9.22 -2.10 36.89
N ASN A 81 8.38 -1.06 36.68
CA ASN A 81 8.39 0.19 37.45
C ASN A 81 9.80 0.77 37.68
N ILE A 82 10.58 0.83 36.58
CA ILE A 82 11.92 1.40 36.64
C ILE A 82 11.81 2.88 37.02
N GLU A 83 12.34 3.27 38.18
CA GLU A 83 12.26 4.65 38.67
C GLU A 83 13.10 5.66 37.89
N ASN A 84 14.00 5.18 37.01
CA ASN A 84 14.85 6.03 36.21
C ASN A 84 14.06 6.59 34.98
N GLU A 85 13.77 7.88 34.99
CA GLU A 85 13.03 8.57 33.92
C GLU A 85 13.67 8.41 32.53
N ASN A 86 15.01 8.37 32.45
CA ASN A 86 15.69 8.16 31.18
C ASN A 86 15.47 6.75 30.64
N ALA A 87 15.47 5.74 31.53
CA ALA A 87 15.17 4.37 31.14
C ALA A 87 13.75 4.22 30.63
N GLN A 88 12.76 4.85 31.27
CA GLN A 88 11.37 4.87 30.83
C GLN A 88 11.24 5.51 29.43
N LYS A 89 11.88 6.65 29.19
CA LYS A 89 11.92 7.29 27.87
C LYS A 89 12.56 6.40 26.80
N TYR A 90 13.65 5.70 27.13
CA TYR A 90 14.29 4.80 26.17
C TYR A 90 13.42 3.59 25.85
N ILE A 91 12.71 3.03 26.82
CA ILE A 91 11.75 1.93 26.63
C ILE A 91 10.61 2.38 25.71
N GLU A 92 10.06 3.57 25.94
CA GLU A 92 9.01 4.12 25.09
C GLU A 92 9.47 4.35 23.65
N ILE A 93 10.68 4.90 23.47
CA ILE A 93 11.28 5.08 22.14
C ILE A 93 11.47 3.72 21.45
N LEU A 94 11.98 2.71 22.19
CA LEU A 94 12.20 1.36 21.66
C LEU A 94 10.88 0.72 21.22
N GLU A 95 9.84 0.81 22.05
CA GLU A 95 8.50 0.31 21.74
C GLU A 95 7.95 0.98 20.47
N ASN A 96 8.00 2.31 20.38
CA ASN A 96 7.50 3.06 19.25
C ASN A 96 8.26 2.75 17.95
N LYS A 97 9.59 2.65 18.02
CA LYS A 97 10.42 2.30 16.85
C LYS A 97 10.17 0.86 16.38
N SER A 98 10.00 -0.06 17.31
CA SER A 98 9.72 -1.46 17.01
C SER A 98 8.34 -1.64 16.39
N LYS A 99 7.30 -0.98 16.92
CA LYS A 99 5.96 -0.94 16.31
C LYS A 99 6.00 -0.38 14.89
N LYS A 100 6.74 0.73 14.70
CA LYS A 100 6.90 1.34 13.37
C LYS A 100 7.56 0.38 12.38
N LEU A 101 8.62 -0.32 12.80
CA LEU A 101 9.31 -1.29 11.94
C LEU A 101 8.41 -2.48 11.61
N LYS A 102 7.63 -2.99 12.58
CA LYS A 102 6.63 -4.04 12.35
C LYS A 102 5.63 -3.62 11.26
N ASN A 103 5.06 -2.43 11.36
CA ASN A 103 4.11 -1.93 10.37
C ASN A 103 4.74 -1.81 8.97
N LEU A 104 5.99 -1.30 8.89
CA LEU A 104 6.71 -1.20 7.62
C LEU A 104 6.97 -2.57 6.97
N THR A 105 7.29 -3.60 7.77
CA THR A 105 7.46 -4.97 7.25
C THR A 105 6.15 -5.56 6.77
N GLU A 106 5.05 -5.33 7.47
CA GLU A 106 3.71 -5.76 7.07
C GLU A 106 3.27 -5.06 5.77
N ASP A 107 3.50 -3.74 5.64
CA ASP A 107 3.24 -2.98 4.42
C ASP A 107 4.04 -3.50 3.23
N LEU A 108 5.31 -3.85 3.44
CA LEU A 108 6.18 -4.40 2.40
C LEU A 108 5.69 -5.77 1.89
N ILE A 109 5.26 -6.65 2.82
CA ILE A 109 4.69 -7.97 2.47
C ILE A 109 3.45 -7.78 1.60
N GLU A 110 2.56 -6.87 2.01
CA GLU A 110 1.31 -6.65 1.29
C GLU A 110 1.55 -6.05 -0.09
N ALA A 111 2.40 -5.03 -0.18
CA ALA A 111 2.79 -4.45 -1.47
C ALA A 111 3.39 -5.51 -2.43
N SER A 112 4.18 -6.44 -1.88
CA SER A 112 4.75 -7.56 -2.64
C SER A 112 3.67 -8.53 -3.13
N LYS A 113 2.69 -8.89 -2.29
CA LYS A 113 1.57 -9.78 -2.66
C LYS A 113 0.68 -9.15 -3.74
N ILE A 114 0.38 -7.85 -3.62
CA ILE A 114 -0.39 -7.10 -4.62
C ILE A 114 0.35 -7.09 -5.96
N SER A 115 1.65 -6.79 -5.94
CA SER A 115 2.49 -6.73 -7.15
C SER A 115 2.59 -8.07 -7.89
N SER A 116 2.54 -9.18 -7.14
CA SER A 116 2.61 -10.54 -7.73
C SER A 116 1.28 -11.08 -8.24
N GLY A 117 0.17 -10.36 -8.03
CA GLY A 117 -1.19 -10.80 -8.40
C GLY A 117 -1.69 -12.01 -7.59
N ASN A 118 -0.98 -12.42 -6.54
CA ASN A 118 -1.34 -13.57 -5.70
C ASN A 118 -2.30 -13.22 -4.56
N GLU A 119 -2.86 -12.02 -4.58
CA GLU A 119 -3.74 -11.58 -3.51
C GLU A 119 -5.18 -12.01 -3.74
N THR A 120 -5.74 -12.74 -2.80
CA THR A 120 -7.16 -13.11 -2.80
C THR A 120 -7.98 -12.01 -2.13
N VAL A 121 -9.05 -11.57 -2.79
CA VAL A 121 -10.00 -10.60 -2.26
C VAL A 121 -11.26 -11.34 -1.84
N ASN A 122 -11.63 -11.24 -0.56
CA ASN A 122 -12.86 -11.84 -0.04
C ASN A 122 -14.01 -10.82 -0.04
N LEU A 123 -14.72 -10.74 -1.16
CA LEU A 123 -15.82 -9.79 -1.32
C LEU A 123 -17.06 -10.26 -0.56
N GLN A 124 -17.58 -9.38 0.28
CA GLN A 124 -18.81 -9.56 1.04
C GLN A 124 -19.69 -8.32 0.93
N LYS A 125 -21.00 -8.49 1.00
CA LYS A 125 -21.94 -7.37 1.04
C LYS A 125 -21.86 -6.70 2.41
N LEU A 126 -21.25 -5.53 2.49
CA LEU A 126 -21.05 -4.77 3.72
C LEU A 126 -21.75 -3.42 3.66
N ASN A 127 -22.19 -2.95 4.82
CA ASN A 127 -22.70 -1.58 4.98
C ASN A 127 -21.51 -0.62 5.12
N PHE A 128 -21.18 0.08 4.05
CA PHE A 128 -20.06 1.01 4.03
C PHE A 128 -20.30 2.24 4.93
N ALA A 129 -21.56 2.69 5.07
CA ALA A 129 -21.91 3.78 5.97
C ALA A 129 -21.56 3.43 7.43
N GLU A 130 -21.88 2.22 7.89
CA GLU A 130 -21.53 1.75 9.24
C GLU A 130 -20.01 1.65 9.43
N MET A 131 -19.27 1.19 8.43
CA MET A 131 -17.80 1.18 8.50
C MET A 131 -17.22 2.58 8.69
N ILE A 132 -17.79 3.59 8.02
CA ILE A 132 -17.36 4.99 8.19
C ILE A 132 -17.73 5.52 9.57
N LEU A 133 -18.94 5.21 10.08
CA LEU A 133 -19.35 5.61 11.44
C LEU A 133 -18.43 4.97 12.50
N GLN A 134 -18.08 3.70 12.34
CA GLN A 134 -17.13 3.03 13.21
C GLN A 134 -15.74 3.68 13.16
N ALA A 135 -15.23 3.99 11.95
CA ALA A 135 -13.95 4.68 11.79
C ALA A 135 -13.98 6.08 12.43
N ASN A 136 -15.08 6.85 12.26
CA ASN A 136 -15.26 8.13 12.92
C ASN A 136 -15.14 8.01 14.44
N GLY A 137 -15.80 7.00 15.04
CA GLY A 137 -15.74 6.76 16.49
C GLY A 137 -14.34 6.39 16.96
N GLU A 138 -13.66 5.48 16.25
CA GLU A 138 -12.32 5.03 16.63
C GLU A 138 -11.25 6.13 16.56
N PHE A 139 -11.40 7.06 15.62
CA PHE A 139 -10.46 8.16 15.47
C PHE A 139 -10.83 9.43 16.23
N ALA A 140 -12.01 9.51 16.86
CA ALA A 140 -12.50 10.70 17.55
C ALA A 140 -11.55 11.20 18.64
N GLU A 141 -11.19 10.34 19.61
CA GLU A 141 -10.27 10.68 20.70
C GLU A 141 -8.89 11.12 20.19
N LYS A 142 -8.40 10.44 19.16
CA LYS A 142 -7.13 10.76 18.54
C LYS A 142 -7.16 12.16 17.88
N TYR A 143 -8.26 12.53 17.26
CA TYR A 143 -8.43 13.84 16.64
C TYR A 143 -8.57 14.95 17.69
N GLU A 144 -9.29 14.68 18.77
CA GLU A 144 -9.42 15.61 19.90
C GLU A 144 -8.07 15.98 20.53
N SER A 145 -7.10 15.03 20.55
CA SER A 145 -5.75 15.30 21.06
C SER A 145 -4.98 16.41 20.33
N LYS A 146 -5.45 16.80 19.12
CA LYS A 146 -4.92 17.90 18.29
C LYS A 146 -5.95 19.01 18.03
N ASP A 147 -7.03 19.06 18.80
CA ASP A 147 -8.15 19.97 18.58
C ASP A 147 -8.71 19.91 17.14
N LEU A 148 -8.68 18.71 16.52
CA LEU A 148 -9.24 18.46 15.20
C LEU A 148 -10.71 18.08 15.34
N LYS A 149 -11.60 18.84 14.70
CA LYS A 149 -13.05 18.57 14.74
C LYS A 149 -13.47 17.75 13.53
N LEU A 150 -13.91 16.50 13.76
CA LEU A 150 -14.47 15.65 12.71
C LEU A 150 -15.91 16.01 12.43
N ILE A 151 -16.20 16.38 11.18
CA ILE A 151 -17.55 16.69 10.68
C ILE A 151 -17.89 15.67 9.62
N SER A 152 -18.84 14.78 9.93
CA SER A 152 -19.28 13.72 9.05
C SER A 152 -20.65 13.99 8.47
N LYS A 153 -20.80 13.80 7.15
CA LYS A 153 -22.06 13.79 6.43
C LYS A 153 -22.17 12.51 5.65
N ILE A 154 -23.13 11.67 6.04
CA ILE A 154 -23.47 10.43 5.35
C ILE A 154 -24.87 10.61 4.78
N GLU A 155 -25.01 10.58 3.47
CA GLU A 155 -26.25 10.96 2.80
C GLU A 155 -27.42 10.02 3.12
N LYS A 156 -27.14 8.71 3.29
CA LYS A 156 -28.12 7.66 3.56
C LYS A 156 -27.61 6.66 4.58
N GLU A 157 -28.50 6.16 5.41
CA GLU A 157 -28.28 4.95 6.20
C GLU A 157 -28.35 3.73 5.25
N GLY A 158 -27.41 2.79 5.39
CA GLY A 158 -27.47 1.55 4.61
C GLY A 158 -26.89 1.66 3.19
N ILE A 159 -25.70 2.21 3.05
CA ILE A 159 -24.91 2.18 1.80
C ILE A 159 -24.17 0.86 1.69
N PHE A 160 -24.68 -0.06 0.86
CA PHE A 160 -24.11 -1.41 0.72
C PHE A 160 -23.20 -1.53 -0.51
N ALA A 161 -22.06 -2.18 -0.33
CA ALA A 161 -21.11 -2.51 -1.40
C ALA A 161 -20.51 -3.90 -1.22
N GLN A 162 -20.00 -4.48 -2.33
CA GLN A 162 -19.21 -5.70 -2.29
C GLN A 162 -17.76 -5.33 -1.96
N LEU A 163 -17.34 -5.58 -0.74
CA LEU A 163 -16.05 -5.14 -0.21
C LEU A 163 -15.38 -6.28 0.59
N ASP A 164 -14.06 -6.27 0.61
CA ASP A 164 -13.29 -7.02 1.59
C ASP A 164 -13.15 -6.15 2.86
N SER A 165 -13.76 -6.59 3.97
CA SER A 165 -13.82 -5.82 5.20
C SER A 165 -12.44 -5.44 5.74
N LYS A 166 -11.49 -6.37 5.74
CA LYS A 166 -10.14 -6.15 6.28
C LYS A 166 -9.35 -5.16 5.42
N LYS A 167 -9.42 -5.32 4.10
CA LYS A 167 -8.72 -4.44 3.17
C LYS A 167 -9.31 -3.04 3.17
N MET A 168 -10.65 -2.93 3.17
CA MET A 168 -11.31 -1.64 3.21
C MET A 168 -11.03 -0.92 4.54
N TRP A 169 -11.07 -1.64 5.66
CA TRP A 169 -10.72 -1.08 6.96
C TRP A 169 -9.31 -0.47 6.94
N ARG A 170 -8.33 -1.20 6.41
CA ARG A 170 -6.97 -0.71 6.29
C ARG A 170 -6.84 0.54 5.40
N VAL A 171 -7.61 0.60 4.31
CA VAL A 171 -7.69 1.83 3.48
C VAL A 171 -8.19 3.00 4.31
N LEU A 172 -9.28 2.81 5.08
CA LEU A 172 -9.83 3.84 5.95
C LEU A 172 -8.81 4.26 7.03
N GLU A 173 -8.21 3.31 7.75
CA GLU A 173 -7.15 3.60 8.73
C GLU A 173 -6.03 4.46 8.14
N ASN A 174 -5.56 4.14 6.94
CA ASN A 174 -4.51 4.90 6.27
C ASN A 174 -4.96 6.33 5.96
N ILE A 175 -6.18 6.51 5.46
CA ILE A 175 -6.73 7.83 5.13
C ILE A 175 -6.91 8.67 6.40
N TYR A 176 -7.52 8.09 7.45
CA TYR A 176 -7.72 8.79 8.73
C TYR A 176 -6.39 9.13 9.42
N ASN A 177 -5.43 8.21 9.43
CA ASN A 177 -4.09 8.47 9.96
C ASN A 177 -3.35 9.57 9.17
N ASN A 178 -3.50 9.61 7.85
CA ASN A 178 -2.93 10.67 7.02
C ASN A 178 -3.57 12.02 7.35
N ALA A 179 -4.88 12.08 7.49
CA ALA A 179 -5.59 13.30 7.91
C ALA A 179 -5.09 13.76 9.28
N TYR A 180 -5.01 12.87 10.29
CA TYR A 180 -4.46 13.20 11.61
C TYR A 180 -3.04 13.75 11.54
N LYS A 181 -2.17 13.13 10.75
CA LYS A 181 -0.74 13.45 10.68
C LYS A 181 -0.48 14.78 9.99
N HIS A 182 -1.24 15.08 8.95
CA HIS A 182 -0.96 16.20 8.05
C HIS A 182 -1.92 17.38 8.25
N SER A 183 -2.96 17.27 9.08
CA SER A 183 -3.85 18.42 9.38
C SER A 183 -3.18 19.42 10.27
N LEU A 184 -3.52 20.69 10.02
CA LEU A 184 -3.23 21.81 10.90
C LEU A 184 -4.08 21.69 12.16
N GLU A 185 -3.48 21.80 13.33
CA GLU A 185 -4.15 21.74 14.65
C GLU A 185 -5.24 22.83 14.78
N GLY A 186 -6.30 22.56 15.52
CA GLY A 186 -7.40 23.49 15.69
C GLY A 186 -8.35 23.63 14.48
N THR A 187 -8.21 22.75 13.47
CA THR A 187 -9.01 22.80 12.24
C THR A 187 -10.07 21.71 12.16
N ARG A 188 -10.74 21.63 11.01
CA ARG A 188 -11.82 20.67 10.76
C ARG A 188 -11.41 19.64 9.73
N ILE A 189 -11.85 18.40 9.95
CA ILE A 189 -11.78 17.31 8.99
C ILE A 189 -13.21 16.99 8.56
N TYR A 190 -13.46 17.03 7.26
CA TYR A 190 -14.76 16.72 6.69
C TYR A 190 -14.73 15.33 6.06
N VAL A 191 -15.68 14.48 6.47
CA VAL A 191 -15.93 13.16 5.90
C VAL A 191 -17.31 13.20 5.24
N ASN A 192 -17.37 12.87 3.95
CA ASN A 192 -18.59 12.83 3.20
C ASN A 192 -18.73 11.50 2.47
N VAL A 193 -19.93 10.90 2.52
CA VAL A 193 -20.28 9.69 1.77
C VAL A 193 -21.56 9.93 1.01
N GLU A 194 -21.47 9.86 -0.31
CA GLU A 194 -22.58 10.05 -1.24
C GLU A 194 -22.78 8.76 -2.05
N GLN A 195 -24.05 8.46 -2.36
CA GLN A 195 -24.40 7.35 -3.22
C GLN A 195 -25.32 7.81 -4.34
N ASN A 196 -24.77 7.92 -5.53
CA ASN A 196 -25.49 8.10 -6.80
C ASN A 196 -25.31 6.82 -7.61
N ASP A 197 -24.77 6.90 -8.84
CA ASP A 197 -24.38 5.74 -9.64
C ASP A 197 -23.22 4.95 -9.02
N LYS A 198 -22.42 5.64 -8.20
CA LYS A 198 -21.27 5.09 -7.46
C LYS A 198 -21.32 5.58 -6.02
N ILE A 199 -20.67 4.82 -5.14
CA ILE A 199 -20.39 5.28 -3.78
C ILE A 199 -19.12 6.11 -3.83
N VAL A 200 -19.21 7.35 -3.36
CA VAL A 200 -18.10 8.31 -3.31
C VAL A 200 -17.81 8.65 -1.86
N PHE A 201 -16.64 8.28 -1.40
CA PHE A 201 -16.10 8.69 -0.11
C PHE A 201 -15.15 9.87 -0.32
N THR A 202 -15.34 10.92 0.43
CA THR A 202 -14.49 12.12 0.38
C THR A 202 -14.03 12.50 1.77
N MET A 203 -12.73 12.69 1.95
CA MET A 203 -12.17 13.29 3.16
C MET A 203 -11.41 14.55 2.80
N LYS A 204 -11.68 15.65 3.53
CA LYS A 204 -11.03 16.96 3.33
C LYS A 204 -10.46 17.44 4.65
N ASN A 205 -9.23 17.91 4.64
CA ASN A 205 -8.54 18.50 5.77
C ASN A 205 -7.72 19.73 5.33
N ILE A 206 -7.41 20.60 6.27
CA ILE A 206 -6.50 21.72 6.04
C ILE A 206 -5.09 21.23 6.38
N SER A 207 -4.21 21.23 5.39
CA SER A 207 -2.82 20.79 5.58
C SER A 207 -2.03 21.80 6.40
N LYS A 208 -1.16 21.30 7.30
CA LYS A 208 -0.20 22.13 8.04
C LYS A 208 0.96 22.64 7.18
N GLU A 209 1.20 22.01 6.05
CA GLU A 209 2.23 22.37 5.08
C GLU A 209 1.57 22.78 3.76
N GLU A 210 2.09 23.80 3.09
CA GLU A 210 1.64 24.17 1.76
C GLU A 210 1.96 23.04 0.76
N LEU A 211 0.94 22.60 0.04
CA LEU A 211 1.06 21.58 -1.00
C LEU A 211 1.35 22.28 -2.33
N ASN A 212 2.60 22.62 -2.58
CA ASN A 212 3.07 23.21 -3.84
C ASN A 212 3.39 22.13 -4.89
N ILE A 213 2.59 21.07 -4.93
CA ILE A 213 2.74 19.91 -5.83
C ILE A 213 1.41 19.59 -6.50
N THR A 214 1.49 19.16 -7.77
CA THR A 214 0.29 18.72 -8.49
C THR A 214 -0.26 17.40 -7.94
N PRO A 215 -1.54 17.07 -8.17
CA PRO A 215 -2.10 15.75 -7.78
C PRO A 215 -1.32 14.58 -8.37
N GLU A 216 -0.80 14.70 -9.60
CA GLU A 216 0.00 13.71 -10.28
C GLU A 216 1.36 13.51 -9.57
N GLU A 217 2.04 14.58 -9.22
CA GLU A 217 3.29 14.53 -8.45
C GLU A 217 3.07 13.97 -7.04
N LEU A 218 1.91 14.27 -6.42
CA LEU A 218 1.52 13.71 -5.14
C LEU A 218 1.39 12.19 -5.24
N MET A 219 0.67 11.70 -6.26
CA MET A 219 0.52 10.27 -6.52
C MET A 219 1.87 9.59 -6.81
N GLU A 220 2.74 10.20 -7.63
CA GLU A 220 4.09 9.69 -7.86
C GLU A 220 4.95 9.67 -6.58
N ARG A 221 4.82 10.66 -5.72
CA ARG A 221 5.50 10.67 -4.41
C ARG A 221 4.97 9.62 -3.47
N PHE A 222 3.67 9.30 -3.49
CA PHE A 222 3.11 8.16 -2.74
C PHE A 222 3.67 6.84 -3.27
N VAL A 223 3.84 6.68 -4.58
CA VAL A 223 4.48 5.51 -5.20
C VAL A 223 6.00 5.49 -4.98
N ARG A 224 6.66 6.66 -4.96
CA ARG A 224 8.11 6.82 -4.70
C ARG A 224 8.47 7.03 -3.24
N GLY A 225 7.51 7.37 -2.39
CA GLY A 225 7.73 7.77 -0.99
C GLY A 225 8.48 6.77 -0.14
N ASP A 226 8.56 5.50 -0.58
CA ASP A 226 9.41 4.50 0.02
C ASP A 226 10.89 4.56 -0.42
N LYS A 227 11.20 5.18 -1.57
CA LYS A 227 12.60 5.23 -2.07
C LYS A 227 13.41 6.41 -1.51
N SER A 228 12.78 7.51 -1.11
CA SER A 228 13.50 8.69 -0.60
C SER A 228 13.76 8.66 0.92
N ARG A 229 13.14 7.74 1.66
CA ARG A 229 13.37 7.59 3.10
C ARG A 229 14.65 6.83 3.46
N THR A 230 15.34 6.23 2.50
CA THR A 230 16.64 5.54 2.67
C THR A 230 17.85 6.43 2.42
N SER A 231 17.68 7.64 1.90
CA SER A 231 18.77 8.59 1.75
C SER A 231 18.76 9.66 2.85
N GLY A 232 18.85 9.23 4.11
CA GLY A 232 19.25 10.06 5.23
C GLY A 232 20.74 10.36 5.14
N GLY A 233 21.18 11.05 4.09
CA GLY A 233 22.52 11.61 4.00
C GLY A 233 22.66 12.74 5.02
N ASN A 234 23.50 12.55 6.02
CA ASN A 234 24.04 13.59 6.88
C ASN A 234 24.72 14.66 6.01
N GLY A 235 23.97 15.66 5.61
CA GLY A 235 24.52 16.88 5.04
C GLY A 235 25.16 17.71 6.16
N LEU A 236 26.41 17.45 6.49
CA LEU A 236 27.27 18.39 7.18
C LEU A 236 27.36 19.65 6.32
N ARG A 237 26.60 20.68 6.68
CA ARG A 237 26.88 22.03 6.22
C ARG A 237 28.14 22.51 6.93
N SER A 238 29.25 22.46 6.22
CA SER A 238 30.43 23.25 6.57
C SER A 238 30.08 24.73 6.45
N PHE A 239 30.01 25.41 7.57
CA PHE A 239 30.18 26.86 7.64
C PHE A 239 31.65 27.16 7.38
N ASN A 240 31.94 27.89 6.32
CA ASN A 240 33.18 28.67 6.20
C ASN A 240 32.80 30.08 5.80
N SER A 241 33.18 30.96 6.74
CA SER A 241 33.59 32.39 6.62
C SER A 241 32.86 33.28 5.64
#